data_efe3a733436f6c183ac8237c03afcf14
#
_entry.id   efe3a733436f6c183ac8237c03afcf14
#
_cell.length_a   1.000
_cell.length_b   1.000
_cell.length_c   1.000
_cell.angle_alpha   90.00
_cell.angle_beta   90.00
_cell.angle_gamma   90.00
#
_symmetry.space_group_name_H-M   'P 1'
#
loop_
_entity.id
_entity.type
_entity.pdbx_description
1 polymer ?
#
loop_
_entity_poly.entity_id
_entity_poly.type
_entity_poly.pdbx_seq_one_letter_code
_entity_poly.pdbx_strand_id
1 'polypeptide(L)'
;MSVLRSAVTAAAGLAVGLTSPALAGAGVSISSYGQRALLIQGGGQSVLLNPYKAVGCAAGLPEPRLTPGVVLANSELADEGARDVAGGRFLAQPGSYRIGGLSLEGFANPHDRVGGRRFGNATLWRWQQGGLSFAHLGATAGELTAADRVLLGNPDVLIIGVGGGSKIYTAEEAAAVVKQLNPKRVIPVQYVNGEAPKGCDQEGVQPFLDAMGGTAVRRVGRSQTLSGRLDGTTVITVMQ
;
A
#
# COMPACT_ATOMS: atom_id res chain seq x y z
N MET A 1 -60.10 63.37 -7.92
CA MET A 1 -59.46 62.52 -6.91
C MET A 1 -59.09 61.26 -7.64
N SER A 2 -57.80 61.18 -8.05
CA SER A 2 -57.26 60.05 -8.82
C SER A 2 -56.41 59.18 -7.89
N VAL A 3 -56.76 57.90 -7.76
CA VAL A 3 -56.08 56.92 -6.88
C VAL A 3 -55.08 56.13 -7.74
N LEU A 4 -53.79 56.39 -7.54
CA LEU A 4 -52.69 55.62 -8.13
C LEU A 4 -52.60 54.25 -7.42
N ARG A 5 -52.74 53.16 -8.17
CA ARG A 5 -52.46 51.83 -7.70
C ARG A 5 -51.03 51.47 -8.09
N SER A 6 -50.13 51.26 -7.08
CA SER A 6 -48.80 50.76 -7.26
C SER A 6 -48.85 49.24 -7.37
N ALA A 7 -48.32 48.71 -8.46
CA ALA A 7 -48.12 47.29 -8.64
C ALA A 7 -46.72 46.88 -8.08
N VAL A 8 -46.71 46.00 -7.13
CA VAL A 8 -45.46 45.37 -6.59
C VAL A 8 -45.17 44.09 -7.41
N THR A 9 -44.11 44.14 -8.17
CA THR A 9 -43.62 42.99 -8.92
C THR A 9 -42.67 42.14 -8.00
N ALA A 10 -43.10 40.95 -7.63
CA ALA A 10 -42.26 40.01 -6.90
C ALA A 10 -41.36 39.26 -7.88
N ALA A 11 -40.05 39.47 -7.79
CA ALA A 11 -39.05 38.68 -8.52
C ALA A 11 -38.78 37.41 -7.77
N ALA A 12 -39.18 36.25 -8.32
CA ALA A 12 -38.83 34.94 -7.83
C ALA A 12 -37.41 34.57 -8.31
N GLY A 13 -36.45 34.63 -7.41
CA GLY A 13 -35.08 34.16 -7.68
C GLY A 13 -35.04 32.64 -7.70
N LEU A 14 -34.75 32.03 -8.86
CA LEU A 14 -34.40 30.61 -8.96
C LEU A 14 -32.96 30.43 -8.40
N ALA A 15 -32.85 29.84 -7.22
CA ALA A 15 -31.58 29.34 -6.73
C ALA A 15 -31.24 28.02 -7.45
N VAL A 16 -30.37 28.10 -8.47
CA VAL A 16 -29.78 26.90 -9.09
C VAL A 16 -28.75 26.32 -8.12
N GLY A 17 -29.14 25.30 -7.39
CA GLY A 17 -28.22 24.51 -6.56
C GLY A 17 -27.21 23.82 -7.44
N LEU A 18 -25.97 24.31 -7.46
CA LEU A 18 -24.82 23.60 -8.02
C LEU A 18 -24.53 22.40 -7.15
N THR A 19 -25.12 21.25 -7.47
CA THR A 19 -24.69 19.97 -6.95
C THR A 19 -23.36 19.64 -7.63
N SER A 20 -22.24 19.90 -6.94
CA SER A 20 -20.95 19.35 -7.35
C SER A 20 -21.10 17.83 -7.45
N PRO A 21 -20.78 17.21 -8.59
CA PRO A 21 -20.74 15.76 -8.67
C PRO A 21 -19.68 15.31 -7.66
N ALA A 22 -20.10 14.54 -6.65
CA ALA A 22 -19.16 13.82 -5.83
C ALA A 22 -18.36 12.94 -6.80
N LEU A 23 -17.07 13.25 -6.96
CA LEU A 23 -16.12 12.38 -7.66
C LEU A 23 -16.17 11.04 -6.93
N ALA A 24 -16.99 10.12 -7.41
CA ALA A 24 -16.92 8.72 -7.04
C ALA A 24 -15.46 8.32 -7.27
N GLY A 25 -14.74 8.03 -6.19
CA GLY A 25 -13.30 7.82 -6.22
C GLY A 25 -12.95 6.84 -7.33
N ALA A 26 -12.11 7.28 -8.27
CA ALA A 26 -11.79 6.55 -9.51
C ALA A 26 -10.99 5.26 -9.27
N GLY A 27 -10.95 4.76 -8.03
CA GLY A 27 -10.26 3.52 -7.70
C GLY A 27 -8.77 3.52 -8.05
N VAL A 28 -8.14 2.38 -7.92
CA VAL A 28 -6.75 2.16 -8.29
C VAL A 28 -6.58 0.84 -9.05
N SER A 29 -5.65 0.78 -9.97
CA SER A 29 -5.10 -0.48 -10.48
C SER A 29 -3.81 -0.81 -9.72
N ILE A 30 -3.63 -2.09 -9.39
CA ILE A 30 -2.44 -2.61 -8.71
C ILE A 30 -1.86 -3.70 -9.59
N SER A 31 -0.58 -3.58 -9.94
CA SER A 31 0.14 -4.57 -10.75
C SER A 31 1.33 -5.13 -9.96
N SER A 32 1.48 -6.45 -9.95
CA SER A 32 2.53 -7.19 -9.24
C SER A 32 3.73 -7.46 -10.15
N TYR A 33 4.91 -7.30 -9.58
CA TYR A 33 6.20 -7.62 -10.19
C TYR A 33 6.94 -8.59 -9.26
N GLY A 34 6.75 -9.90 -9.51
CA GLY A 34 7.45 -10.96 -8.80
C GLY A 34 7.11 -11.07 -7.30
N GLN A 35 5.89 -10.76 -6.88
CA GLN A 35 5.42 -10.79 -5.47
C GLN A 35 6.25 -9.92 -4.50
N ARG A 36 7.07 -9.00 -5.04
CA ARG A 36 7.96 -8.13 -4.25
C ARG A 36 7.65 -6.67 -4.47
N ALA A 37 7.56 -6.23 -5.72
CA ALA A 37 7.22 -4.87 -6.07
C ALA A 37 5.78 -4.78 -6.57
N LEU A 38 5.08 -3.71 -6.21
CA LEU A 38 3.74 -3.39 -6.69
C LEU A 38 3.72 -2.00 -7.30
N LEU A 39 3.13 -1.86 -8.48
CA LEU A 39 2.79 -0.57 -9.06
C LEU A 39 1.32 -0.26 -8.79
N ILE A 40 1.05 0.86 -8.12
CA ILE A 40 -0.29 1.36 -7.80
C ILE A 40 -0.56 2.61 -8.62
N GLN A 41 -1.60 2.58 -9.47
CA GLN A 41 -1.96 3.69 -10.33
C GLN A 41 -3.42 4.09 -10.10
N GLY A 42 -3.68 5.38 -9.95
CA GLY A 42 -5.01 5.95 -9.75
C GLY A 42 -4.95 7.39 -9.26
N GLY A 43 -6.02 8.15 -9.43
CA GLY A 43 -6.06 9.56 -9.05
C GLY A 43 -5.01 10.42 -9.78
N GLY A 44 -4.61 10.05 -11.00
CA GLY A 44 -3.56 10.75 -11.77
C GLY A 44 -2.13 10.51 -11.25
N GLN A 45 -1.93 9.56 -10.32
CA GLN A 45 -0.65 9.28 -9.69
C GLN A 45 -0.22 7.82 -9.91
N SER A 46 1.09 7.58 -9.88
CA SER A 46 1.67 6.23 -9.92
C SER A 46 2.73 6.09 -8.81
N VAL A 47 2.57 5.06 -7.98
CA VAL A 47 3.44 4.72 -6.87
C VAL A 47 3.98 3.31 -7.08
N LEU A 48 5.29 3.17 -7.16
CA LEU A 48 5.97 1.86 -7.18
C LEU A 48 6.51 1.56 -5.78
N LEU A 49 6.20 0.38 -5.29
CA LEU A 49 6.66 -0.12 -3.99
C LEU A 49 7.82 -1.08 -4.18
N ASN A 50 8.87 -0.91 -3.38
CA ASN A 50 10.00 -1.85 -3.24
C ASN A 50 10.56 -2.38 -4.57
N PRO A 51 11.05 -1.52 -5.50
CA PRO A 51 11.81 -2.01 -6.64
C PRO A 51 13.05 -2.78 -6.17
N TYR A 52 13.45 -3.83 -6.88
CA TYR A 52 14.51 -4.72 -6.47
C TYR A 52 15.45 -5.06 -7.63
N LYS A 53 16.68 -5.41 -7.30
CA LYS A 53 17.61 -6.15 -8.17
C LYS A 53 17.37 -7.64 -8.04
N ALA A 54 17.67 -8.38 -9.08
CA ALA A 54 17.54 -9.84 -9.14
C ALA A 54 18.63 -10.54 -8.29
N VAL A 55 18.70 -10.24 -6.99
CA VAL A 55 19.65 -10.79 -6.03
C VAL A 55 18.94 -11.30 -4.77
N GLY A 56 19.60 -12.14 -3.96
CA GLY A 56 19.03 -12.68 -2.73
C GLY A 56 17.74 -13.45 -3.01
N CYS A 57 16.68 -13.19 -2.24
CA CYS A 57 15.38 -13.82 -2.46
C CYS A 57 14.66 -13.34 -3.75
N ALA A 58 15.16 -12.30 -4.42
CA ALA A 58 14.67 -11.84 -5.72
C ALA A 58 15.45 -12.44 -6.91
N ALA A 59 16.43 -13.33 -6.66
CA ALA A 59 17.24 -13.91 -7.72
C ALA A 59 16.36 -14.67 -8.73
N GLY A 60 16.62 -14.44 -10.02
CA GLY A 60 15.85 -15.04 -11.11
C GLY A 60 14.55 -14.30 -11.48
N LEU A 61 14.12 -13.30 -10.71
CA LEU A 61 12.97 -12.48 -11.05
C LEU A 61 13.37 -11.32 -11.99
N PRO A 62 12.51 -10.91 -12.94
CA PRO A 62 12.77 -9.75 -13.78
C PRO A 62 12.68 -8.47 -12.95
N GLU A 63 13.70 -7.63 -13.03
CA GLU A 63 13.73 -6.32 -12.33
C GLU A 63 12.61 -5.40 -12.85
N PRO A 64 11.86 -4.70 -11.95
CA PRO A 64 10.76 -3.84 -12.34
C PRO A 64 11.26 -2.48 -12.89
N ARG A 65 11.76 -2.45 -14.11
CA ARG A 65 12.26 -1.25 -14.81
C ARG A 65 11.11 -0.37 -15.27
N LEU A 66 10.65 0.51 -14.37
CA LEU A 66 9.49 1.39 -14.56
C LEU A 66 9.86 2.83 -14.28
N THR A 67 9.02 3.77 -14.74
CA THR A 67 9.16 5.21 -14.45
C THR A 67 7.87 5.72 -13.79
N PRO A 68 7.59 5.38 -12.51
CA PRO A 68 6.46 5.91 -11.77
C PRO A 68 6.71 7.38 -11.37
N GLY A 69 5.68 8.07 -10.91
CA GLY A 69 5.84 9.39 -10.30
C GLY A 69 6.62 9.33 -8.98
N VAL A 70 6.34 8.30 -8.17
CA VAL A 70 6.94 8.08 -6.85
C VAL A 70 7.36 6.63 -6.69
N VAL A 71 8.49 6.42 -6.03
CA VAL A 71 8.94 5.12 -5.53
C VAL A 71 8.98 5.18 -4.01
N LEU A 72 8.28 4.26 -3.34
CA LEU A 72 8.34 4.06 -1.89
C LEU A 72 9.06 2.75 -1.60
N ALA A 73 10.18 2.81 -0.93
CA ALA A 73 10.92 1.65 -0.48
C ALA A 73 10.93 1.58 1.05
N ASN A 74 10.83 0.37 1.61
CA ASN A 74 10.96 0.18 3.05
C ASN A 74 12.42 0.31 3.49
N SER A 75 13.36 -0.04 2.62
CA SER A 75 14.81 0.09 2.83
C SER A 75 15.52 0.41 1.52
N GLU A 76 16.84 0.57 1.56
CA GLU A 76 17.68 0.74 0.36
C GLU A 76 18.49 -0.54 0.03
N LEU A 77 18.09 -1.70 0.58
CA LEU A 77 18.71 -2.99 0.26
C LEU A 77 18.37 -3.41 -1.19
N ALA A 78 19.35 -3.99 -1.86
CA ALA A 78 19.25 -4.26 -3.30
C ALA A 78 18.08 -5.19 -3.68
N ASP A 79 17.72 -6.13 -2.82
CA ASP A 79 16.64 -7.09 -3.05
C ASP A 79 15.23 -6.61 -2.65
N GLU A 80 15.10 -5.35 -2.17
CA GLU A 80 13.81 -4.83 -1.68
C GLU A 80 13.64 -3.30 -1.73
N GLY A 81 14.64 -2.56 -2.27
CA GLY A 81 14.60 -1.10 -2.35
C GLY A 81 15.70 -0.53 -3.23
N ALA A 82 15.94 -1.16 -4.39
CA ALA A 82 16.98 -0.76 -5.31
C ALA A 82 16.65 0.58 -6.00
N ARG A 83 17.37 1.63 -5.63
CA ARG A 83 17.19 2.99 -6.14
C ARG A 83 17.42 3.12 -7.65
N ASP A 84 18.31 2.33 -8.22
CA ASP A 84 18.77 2.40 -9.60
C ASP A 84 18.00 1.50 -10.58
N VAL A 85 16.95 0.81 -10.10
CA VAL A 85 16.13 -0.11 -10.92
C VAL A 85 14.96 0.62 -11.57
N ALA A 86 14.39 1.62 -10.90
CA ALA A 86 13.23 2.36 -11.39
C ALA A 86 13.51 3.87 -11.41
N GLY A 87 12.93 4.58 -12.38
CA GLY A 87 12.89 6.03 -12.37
C GLY A 87 11.91 6.60 -11.35
N GLY A 88 11.70 7.93 -11.38
CA GLY A 88 10.78 8.62 -10.48
C GLY A 88 11.40 9.13 -9.18
N ARG A 89 10.57 9.75 -8.32
CA ARG A 89 11.01 10.28 -7.02
C ARG A 89 11.14 9.15 -6.01
N PHE A 90 12.37 8.75 -5.69
CA PHE A 90 12.67 7.68 -4.74
C PHE A 90 12.64 8.20 -3.29
N LEU A 91 11.87 7.53 -2.43
CA LEU A 91 11.77 7.76 -0.99
C LEU A 91 11.99 6.44 -0.25
N ALA A 92 12.89 6.44 0.73
CA ALA A 92 13.16 5.31 1.63
C ALA A 92 13.34 5.75 3.09
N GLN A 93 13.34 7.05 3.37
CA GLN A 93 13.56 7.58 4.70
C GLN A 93 12.23 8.00 5.35
N PRO A 94 12.08 7.85 6.69
CA PRO A 94 10.94 8.37 7.43
C PRO A 94 10.77 9.87 7.22
N GLY A 95 9.52 10.34 7.25
CA GLY A 95 9.20 11.76 7.10
C GLY A 95 7.86 11.97 6.44
N SER A 96 7.47 13.25 6.29
CA SER A 96 6.25 13.67 5.60
C SER A 96 6.62 14.32 4.26
N TYR A 97 6.01 13.84 3.18
CA TYR A 97 6.32 14.27 1.82
C TYR A 97 5.05 14.65 1.07
N ARG A 98 5.18 15.64 0.17
CA ARG A 98 4.12 16.02 -0.79
C ARG A 98 4.67 15.96 -2.19
N ILE A 99 4.14 15.07 -3.02
CA ILE A 99 4.62 14.84 -4.39
C ILE A 99 3.41 14.60 -5.29
N GLY A 100 3.25 15.46 -6.31
CA GLY A 100 2.20 15.27 -7.33
C GLY A 100 0.78 15.18 -6.79
N GLY A 101 0.49 15.82 -5.65
CA GLY A 101 -0.83 15.74 -5.00
C GLY A 101 -0.97 14.58 -3.98
N LEU A 102 0.01 13.69 -3.88
CA LEU A 102 0.08 12.70 -2.80
C LEU A 102 0.67 13.31 -1.53
N SER A 103 0.04 13.03 -0.40
CA SER A 103 0.61 13.20 0.94
C SER A 103 1.07 11.83 1.43
N LEU A 104 2.38 11.69 1.65
CA LEU A 104 3.04 10.43 1.99
C LEU A 104 3.67 10.57 3.37
N GLU A 105 3.44 9.62 4.25
CA GLU A 105 4.00 9.60 5.59
C GLU A 105 4.80 8.32 5.80
N GLY A 106 6.06 8.46 6.18
CA GLY A 106 6.98 7.38 6.49
C GLY A 106 7.33 7.36 7.97
N PHE A 107 7.32 6.17 8.58
CA PHE A 107 7.62 5.95 10.00
C PHE A 107 8.74 4.93 10.13
N ALA A 108 9.71 5.20 11.02
CA ALA A 108 10.79 4.26 11.27
C ALA A 108 10.28 3.06 12.10
N ASN A 109 10.66 1.86 11.68
CA ASN A 109 10.42 0.62 12.44
C ASN A 109 11.65 -0.27 12.31
N PRO A 110 12.05 -1.07 13.31
CA PRO A 110 13.16 -1.98 13.19
C PRO A 110 13.00 -2.91 11.98
N HIS A 111 14.03 -3.02 11.14
CA HIS A 111 13.97 -3.87 9.96
C HIS A 111 14.07 -5.36 10.31
N ASP A 112 14.63 -5.66 11.48
CA ASP A 112 14.82 -7.02 11.99
C ASP A 112 14.27 -7.20 13.40
N ARG A 113 14.17 -8.47 13.85
CA ARG A 113 13.66 -8.86 15.18
C ARG A 113 14.61 -8.53 16.34
N VAL A 114 15.80 -8.01 16.06
CA VAL A 114 16.79 -7.63 17.06
C VAL A 114 16.92 -6.12 17.22
N GLY A 115 15.83 -5.39 16.95
CA GLY A 115 15.74 -3.94 17.10
C GLY A 115 16.55 -3.16 16.08
N GLY A 116 16.65 -3.64 14.85
CA GLY A 116 17.37 -2.99 13.77
C GLY A 116 18.90 -3.13 13.84
N ARG A 117 19.43 -3.96 14.76
CA ARG A 117 20.88 -4.08 14.95
C ARG A 117 21.61 -4.71 13.77
N ARG A 118 20.91 -5.48 12.93
CA ARG A 118 21.50 -6.16 11.78
C ARG A 118 21.26 -5.42 10.46
N PHE A 119 20.05 -4.88 10.25
CA PHE A 119 19.63 -4.27 8.99
C PHE A 119 19.18 -2.81 9.13
N GLY A 120 19.33 -2.21 10.31
CA GLY A 120 18.87 -0.85 10.59
C GLY A 120 17.35 -0.75 10.71
N ASN A 121 16.81 0.39 10.33
CA ASN A 121 15.38 0.63 10.32
C ASN A 121 14.81 0.50 8.90
N ALA A 122 13.62 -0.05 8.80
CA ALA A 122 12.73 0.06 7.66
C ALA A 122 11.83 1.29 7.80
N THR A 123 11.30 1.77 6.70
CA THR A 123 10.27 2.83 6.67
C THR A 123 8.92 2.20 6.37
N LEU A 124 7.98 2.29 7.29
CA LEU A 124 6.58 1.97 7.07
C LEU A 124 5.91 3.15 6.38
N TRP A 125 5.13 2.93 5.34
CA TRP A 125 4.50 4.00 4.58
C TRP A 125 2.99 4.02 4.74
N ARG A 126 2.42 5.24 4.83
CA ARG A 126 0.98 5.49 4.79
C ARG A 126 0.68 6.61 3.78
N TRP A 127 -0.39 6.43 2.96
CA TRP A 127 -0.88 7.47 2.05
C TRP A 127 -2.33 7.23 1.64
N GLN A 128 -2.90 8.20 0.93
CA GLN A 128 -4.21 8.06 0.27
C GLN A 128 -4.06 8.18 -1.23
N GLN A 129 -4.74 7.30 -1.99
CA GLN A 129 -4.75 7.32 -3.45
C GLN A 129 -6.05 6.71 -4.00
N GLY A 130 -6.66 7.36 -5.00
CA GLY A 130 -7.88 6.85 -5.65
C GLY A 130 -9.06 6.61 -4.72
N GLY A 131 -9.16 7.35 -3.62
CA GLY A 131 -10.20 7.22 -2.61
C GLY A 131 -9.94 6.17 -1.52
N LEU A 132 -8.79 5.48 -1.58
CA LEU A 132 -8.40 4.45 -0.61
C LEU A 132 -7.21 4.91 0.24
N SER A 133 -7.21 4.49 1.51
CA SER A 133 -6.06 4.60 2.41
C SER A 133 -5.19 3.34 2.32
N PHE A 134 -3.87 3.54 2.22
CA PHE A 134 -2.87 2.49 2.09
C PHE A 134 -1.92 2.49 3.28
N ALA A 135 -1.50 1.30 3.70
CA ALA A 135 -0.33 1.08 4.53
C ALA A 135 0.59 0.06 3.86
N HIS A 136 1.90 0.33 3.83
CA HIS A 136 2.91 -0.55 3.24
C HIS A 136 3.96 -0.93 4.27
N LEU A 137 3.94 -2.22 4.64
CA LEU A 137 4.82 -2.88 5.58
C LEU A 137 5.53 -4.08 4.89
N GLY A 138 5.98 -3.85 3.64
CA GLY A 138 6.49 -4.94 2.80
C GLY A 138 7.75 -5.59 3.34
N ALA A 139 8.72 -4.78 3.80
CA ALA A 139 10.01 -5.27 4.27
C ALA A 139 10.27 -4.77 5.68
N THR A 140 9.75 -5.46 6.67
CA THR A 140 10.02 -5.26 8.10
C THR A 140 9.71 -6.52 8.89
N ALA A 141 10.42 -6.72 9.99
CA ALA A 141 10.16 -7.76 10.97
C ALA A 141 10.08 -7.19 12.41
N GLY A 142 10.12 -5.87 12.56
CA GLY A 142 9.97 -5.18 13.83
C GLY A 142 8.54 -5.20 14.35
N GLU A 143 8.37 -5.41 15.64
CA GLU A 143 7.07 -5.35 16.28
C GLU A 143 6.44 -3.95 16.12
N LEU A 144 5.14 -3.89 15.84
CA LEU A 144 4.39 -2.64 15.81
C LEU A 144 4.07 -2.18 17.22
N THR A 145 4.59 -1.03 17.60
CA THR A 145 4.23 -0.36 18.86
C THR A 145 2.79 0.16 18.84
N ALA A 146 2.26 0.53 20.00
CA ALA A 146 0.95 1.19 20.06
C ALA A 146 0.93 2.51 19.25
N ALA A 147 2.04 3.24 19.23
CA ALA A 147 2.20 4.47 18.46
C ALA A 147 2.16 4.18 16.95
N ASP A 148 2.87 3.14 16.47
CA ASP A 148 2.86 2.76 15.06
C ASP A 148 1.44 2.41 14.58
N ARG A 149 0.68 1.68 15.41
CA ARG A 149 -0.72 1.34 15.10
C ARG A 149 -1.62 2.58 14.98
N VAL A 150 -1.44 3.55 15.85
CA VAL A 150 -2.17 4.84 15.77
C VAL A 150 -1.79 5.60 14.51
N LEU A 151 -0.49 5.66 14.19
CA LEU A 151 0.02 6.35 13.02
C LEU A 151 -0.43 5.68 11.71
N LEU A 152 -0.39 4.36 11.61
CA LEU A 152 -0.86 3.61 10.45
C LEU A 152 -2.39 3.64 10.31
N GLY A 153 -3.11 3.72 11.42
CA GLY A 153 -4.57 3.70 11.47
C GLY A 153 -5.16 2.37 10.98
N ASN A 154 -6.40 2.41 10.51
CA ASN A 154 -7.08 1.26 9.89
C ASN A 154 -7.08 1.47 8.38
N PRO A 155 -6.06 1.01 7.63
CA PRO A 155 -5.98 1.24 6.20
C PRO A 155 -7.04 0.44 5.44
N ASP A 156 -7.54 0.97 4.33
CA ASP A 156 -8.39 0.18 3.42
C ASP A 156 -7.57 -0.95 2.79
N VAL A 157 -6.31 -0.68 2.43
CA VAL A 157 -5.39 -1.64 1.80
C VAL A 157 -4.10 -1.72 2.60
N LEU A 158 -3.80 -2.92 3.10
CA LEU A 158 -2.53 -3.25 3.74
C LEU A 158 -1.67 -4.10 2.80
N ILE A 159 -0.46 -3.61 2.49
CA ILE A 159 0.57 -4.37 1.79
C ILE A 159 1.60 -4.80 2.84
N ILE A 160 1.79 -6.11 3.00
CA ILE A 160 2.58 -6.68 4.10
C ILE A 160 3.46 -7.83 3.62
N GLY A 161 4.72 -7.84 4.06
CA GLY A 161 5.62 -8.97 3.88
C GLY A 161 5.20 -10.14 4.76
N VAL A 162 5.20 -11.36 4.20
CA VAL A 162 4.70 -12.56 4.88
C VAL A 162 5.64 -13.78 4.77
N GLY A 163 6.76 -13.63 4.07
CA GLY A 163 7.66 -14.75 3.77
C GLY A 163 8.59 -15.15 4.92
N GLY A 164 8.58 -14.46 6.05
CA GLY A 164 9.48 -14.80 7.16
C GLY A 164 10.94 -14.44 6.88
N GLY A 165 11.84 -15.24 7.42
CA GLY A 165 13.26 -14.96 7.36
C GLY A 165 13.69 -13.85 8.32
N SER A 166 14.85 -13.26 8.06
CA SER A 166 15.48 -12.32 9.00
C SER A 166 14.92 -10.91 8.96
N LYS A 167 14.30 -10.50 7.84
CA LYS A 167 13.86 -9.12 7.55
C LYS A 167 12.35 -8.95 7.36
N ILE A 168 11.60 -10.03 7.32
CA ILE A 168 10.18 -10.03 6.99
C ILE A 168 9.42 -10.71 8.14
N TYR A 169 8.19 -10.30 8.40
CA TYR A 169 7.31 -10.96 9.36
C TYR A 169 7.18 -12.45 9.04
N THR A 170 7.18 -13.30 10.07
CA THR A 170 6.69 -14.68 9.93
C THR A 170 5.21 -14.67 9.59
N ALA A 171 4.70 -15.83 9.20
CA ALA A 171 3.27 -16.00 8.92
C ALA A 171 2.39 -15.55 10.10
N GLU A 172 2.74 -15.93 11.32
CA GLU A 172 2.00 -15.63 12.55
C GLU A 172 2.14 -14.14 12.93
N GLU A 173 3.34 -13.56 12.81
CA GLU A 173 3.58 -12.13 13.05
C GLU A 173 2.76 -11.28 12.06
N ALA A 174 2.80 -11.63 10.77
CA ALA A 174 2.01 -10.94 9.76
C ALA A 174 0.50 -11.05 10.01
N ALA A 175 0.01 -12.23 10.39
CA ALA A 175 -1.40 -12.44 10.74
C ALA A 175 -1.81 -11.62 11.97
N ALA A 176 -0.94 -11.51 12.98
CA ALA A 176 -1.18 -10.66 14.15
C ALA A 176 -1.27 -9.17 13.77
N VAL A 177 -0.38 -8.69 12.88
CA VAL A 177 -0.42 -7.31 12.37
C VAL A 177 -1.71 -7.04 11.58
N VAL A 178 -2.13 -7.96 10.70
CA VAL A 178 -3.39 -7.84 9.96
C VAL A 178 -4.59 -7.72 10.92
N LYS A 179 -4.64 -8.55 11.95
CA LYS A 179 -5.71 -8.51 12.97
C LYS A 179 -5.70 -7.19 13.76
N GLN A 180 -4.53 -6.62 14.03
CA GLN A 180 -4.40 -5.35 14.75
C GLN A 180 -4.82 -4.15 13.90
N LEU A 181 -4.46 -4.10 12.61
CA LEU A 181 -4.76 -3.00 11.70
C LEU A 181 -6.14 -3.13 11.03
N ASN A 182 -6.74 -4.32 11.05
CA ASN A 182 -8.08 -4.62 10.53
C ASN A 182 -8.37 -4.00 9.14
N PRO A 183 -7.52 -4.22 8.11
CA PRO A 183 -7.72 -3.67 6.78
C PRO A 183 -8.87 -4.36 6.04
N LYS A 184 -9.45 -3.72 5.04
CA LYS A 184 -10.45 -4.34 4.16
C LYS A 184 -9.82 -5.21 3.09
N ARG A 185 -8.60 -4.89 2.66
CA ARG A 185 -7.83 -5.64 1.69
C ARG A 185 -6.41 -5.88 2.20
N VAL A 186 -5.95 -7.12 2.15
CA VAL A 186 -4.55 -7.49 2.43
C VAL A 186 -3.90 -7.97 1.13
N ILE A 187 -2.75 -7.42 0.80
CA ILE A 187 -1.93 -7.88 -0.32
C ILE A 187 -0.61 -8.40 0.26
N PRO A 188 -0.44 -9.71 0.40
CA PRO A 188 0.82 -10.30 0.83
C PRO A 188 1.90 -10.09 -0.23
N VAL A 189 3.09 -9.75 0.23
CA VAL A 189 4.30 -9.57 -0.60
C VAL A 189 5.49 -10.21 0.09
N GLN A 190 6.67 -10.16 -0.55
CA GLN A 190 7.93 -10.66 0.04
C GLN A 190 7.84 -12.12 0.50
N TYR A 191 7.33 -12.97 -0.35
CA TYR A 191 7.29 -14.43 -0.18
C TYR A 191 7.82 -15.11 -1.45
N VAL A 192 8.20 -16.38 -1.34
CA VAL A 192 8.68 -17.18 -2.47
C VAL A 192 7.50 -17.82 -3.19
N ASN A 193 7.51 -17.79 -4.53
CA ASN A 193 6.57 -18.50 -5.36
C ASN A 193 7.32 -19.60 -6.14
N GLY A 194 7.10 -20.84 -5.75
CA GLY A 194 7.84 -21.99 -6.26
C GLY A 194 9.08 -22.32 -5.42
N GLU A 195 10.18 -22.69 -6.09
CA GLU A 195 11.45 -23.03 -5.43
C GLU A 195 12.18 -21.76 -4.97
N ALA A 196 12.65 -21.78 -3.72
CA ALA A 196 13.39 -20.66 -3.16
C ALA A 196 14.78 -20.55 -3.81
N PRO A 197 15.24 -19.34 -4.20
CA PRO A 197 16.61 -19.14 -4.64
C PRO A 197 17.62 -19.57 -3.56
N LYS A 198 18.79 -20.01 -3.99
CA LYS A 198 19.85 -20.43 -3.06
C LYS A 198 20.18 -19.31 -2.06
N GLY A 199 20.10 -19.64 -0.76
CA GLY A 199 20.37 -18.71 0.34
C GLY A 199 19.23 -17.77 0.68
N CYS A 200 18.06 -17.91 0.05
CA CYS A 200 16.85 -17.23 0.47
C CYS A 200 16.28 -17.89 1.73
N ASP A 201 15.97 -17.06 2.74
CA ASP A 201 15.42 -17.47 4.03
C ASP A 201 13.89 -17.26 4.12
N GLN A 202 13.24 -16.97 3.00
CA GLN A 202 11.79 -16.72 2.93
C GLN A 202 11.03 -18.00 2.52
N GLU A 203 9.80 -18.08 3.01
CA GLU A 203 8.83 -19.14 2.70
C GLU A 203 7.80 -18.68 1.66
N GLY A 204 6.91 -19.59 1.27
CA GLY A 204 5.77 -19.30 0.43
C GLY A 204 4.65 -18.55 1.17
N VAL A 205 3.56 -18.24 0.46
CA VAL A 205 2.42 -17.54 1.04
C VAL A 205 1.52 -18.43 1.89
N GLN A 206 1.57 -19.74 1.72
CA GLN A 206 0.60 -20.67 2.33
C GLN A 206 0.61 -20.64 3.87
N PRO A 207 1.76 -20.63 4.57
CA PRO A 207 1.77 -20.51 6.04
C PRO A 207 1.01 -19.27 6.55
N PHE A 208 1.15 -18.13 5.86
CA PHE A 208 0.38 -16.92 6.20
C PHE A 208 -1.12 -17.11 6.00
N LEU A 209 -1.56 -17.75 4.90
CA LEU A 209 -2.97 -18.01 4.66
C LEU A 209 -3.56 -18.93 5.73
N ASP A 210 -2.79 -19.92 6.19
CA ASP A 210 -3.18 -20.85 7.26
C ASP A 210 -3.29 -20.10 8.62
N ALA A 211 -2.34 -19.22 8.94
CA ALA A 211 -2.37 -18.38 10.15
C ALA A 211 -3.53 -17.37 10.15
N MET A 212 -4.02 -16.98 8.98
CA MET A 212 -5.20 -16.11 8.80
C MET A 212 -6.53 -16.84 8.87
N GLY A 213 -6.55 -18.13 9.07
CA GLY A 213 -7.68 -19.06 9.09
C GLY A 213 -9.09 -18.47 9.06
N GLY A 214 -9.92 -18.92 8.12
CA GLY A 214 -11.29 -18.41 7.94
C GLY A 214 -11.42 -17.07 7.20
N THR A 215 -10.30 -16.36 6.93
CA THR A 215 -10.31 -15.12 6.14
C THR A 215 -10.47 -15.44 4.65
N ALA A 216 -11.37 -14.73 3.97
CA ALA A 216 -11.59 -14.92 2.54
C ALA A 216 -10.32 -14.66 1.73
N VAL A 217 -9.96 -15.57 0.83
CA VAL A 217 -8.79 -15.47 -0.04
C VAL A 217 -9.23 -15.38 -1.50
N ARG A 218 -8.71 -14.39 -2.22
CA ARG A 218 -8.83 -14.27 -3.68
C ARG A 218 -7.46 -14.42 -4.32
N ARG A 219 -7.35 -15.32 -5.28
CA ARG A 219 -6.17 -15.43 -6.14
C ARG A 219 -6.46 -14.73 -7.45
N VAL A 220 -5.60 -13.78 -7.82
CA VAL A 220 -5.74 -13.00 -9.05
C VAL A 220 -4.46 -13.10 -9.88
N GLY A 221 -4.54 -12.71 -11.14
CA GLY A 221 -3.35 -12.60 -11.98
C GLY A 221 -2.44 -11.44 -11.54
N ARG A 222 -1.57 -10.99 -12.43
CA ARG A 222 -0.60 -9.93 -12.15
C ARG A 222 -1.22 -8.56 -11.86
N SER A 223 -2.49 -8.35 -12.16
CA SER A 223 -3.14 -7.03 -12.04
C SER A 223 -4.55 -7.18 -11.50
N GLN A 224 -4.97 -6.22 -10.69
CA GLN A 224 -6.34 -6.05 -10.22
C GLN A 224 -6.72 -4.58 -10.15
N THR A 225 -8.02 -4.31 -10.22
CA THR A 225 -8.57 -2.98 -9.95
C THR A 225 -9.39 -3.02 -8.65
N LEU A 226 -9.17 -2.04 -7.79
CA LEU A 226 -9.97 -1.78 -6.60
C LEU A 226 -10.80 -0.52 -6.83
N SER A 227 -12.09 -0.56 -6.50
CA SER A 227 -12.92 0.64 -6.47
C SER A 227 -12.43 1.60 -5.38
N GLY A 228 -12.68 2.90 -5.54
CA GLY A 228 -12.28 3.93 -4.56
C GLY A 228 -12.99 3.84 -3.20
N ARG A 229 -13.79 2.81 -3.01
CA ARG A 229 -14.43 2.44 -1.74
C ARG A 229 -14.48 0.92 -1.64
N LEU A 230 -14.03 0.40 -0.52
CA LEU A 230 -14.09 -1.02 -0.19
C LEU A 230 -15.07 -1.21 0.96
N ASP A 231 -15.96 -2.18 0.81
CA ASP A 231 -16.94 -2.57 1.82
C ASP A 231 -16.64 -3.99 2.32
N GLY A 232 -17.25 -4.36 3.46
CA GLY A 232 -17.23 -5.71 3.98
C GLY A 232 -16.03 -6.02 4.88
N THR A 233 -15.82 -7.32 5.06
CA THR A 233 -14.77 -7.89 5.89
C THR A 233 -13.43 -7.92 5.16
N THR A 234 -12.36 -8.19 5.91
CA THR A 234 -11.01 -8.39 5.36
C THR A 234 -11.01 -9.49 4.29
N VAL A 235 -10.37 -9.18 3.15
CA VAL A 235 -10.10 -10.16 2.08
C VAL A 235 -8.63 -10.12 1.75
N ILE A 236 -7.98 -11.28 1.75
CA ILE A 236 -6.60 -11.44 1.30
C ILE A 236 -6.61 -11.60 -0.22
N THR A 237 -5.83 -10.79 -0.92
CA THR A 237 -5.67 -10.90 -2.37
C THR A 237 -4.24 -11.32 -2.70
N VAL A 238 -4.06 -12.57 -3.11
CA VAL A 238 -2.78 -13.12 -3.56
C VAL A 238 -2.64 -12.83 -5.05
N MET A 239 -1.62 -12.06 -5.41
CA MET A 239 -1.29 -11.69 -6.79
C MET A 239 -0.17 -12.55 -7.33
N GLN A 240 -0.19 -12.81 -8.66
CA GLN A 240 0.87 -13.55 -9.37
C GLN A 240 2.01 -12.64 -9.82
#